data_305cffbb21ce111a910b06877bbee950
#
_entry.id   305cffbb21ce111a910b06877bbee950
#
_cell.length_a   1.000
_cell.length_b   1.000
_cell.length_c   1.000
_cell.angle_alpha   90.00
_cell.angle_beta   90.00
_cell.angle_gamma   90.00
#
_symmetry.space_group_name_H-M   'P 1'
#
loop_
_entity.id
_entity.type
_entity.pdbx_description
1 polymer ?
#
loop_
_entity_poly.entity_id
_entity_poly.type
_entity_poly.pdbx_seq_one_letter_code
_entity_poly.pdbx_strand_id
1 'polypeptide(L)'
;MAGVVIIGAGQAAAQTAASLRQEKFEGPITIFGDESEFPYQRPPLSKDYLAGKISVEKTLVRPQEFYNGKNIAVNLNTKVKEIDPEKNTISTESAETHEYDNLVIATGSRARELKIPGSELNGIHYLRSLRDVDSIRTEMRTAKEICIVGGGYIGLEVAAVACVLGLKVTVLEMESRILKRVTTEKMSEFYHALHTKKGVNIVCGAQVKRFEGKSTVSSIVTEETTFKSDLVIVGIGILPNLELAQSAGIDCENGILVNENCQTSKKNVYAIGDCSNHPNPILNRRLRLESVPNAMEQARVAANNILGGDKKYSTIPWFWSDQYDLKLQMLGFSADGETSVIRGEVSEEKFAVFYLSNQKIVAVDAVNSPKEFMLAKQLYGKKADPEQLSDVNYDLKKMLS
;
A
#
# COMPACT_ATOMS: atom_id res chain seq x y z
N MET A 1 35.12 2.28 4.90
CA MET A 1 34.09 1.39 4.30
C MET A 1 32.85 2.24 4.10
N ALA A 2 32.37 2.31 2.88
CA ALA A 2 31.22 3.16 2.54
C ALA A 2 29.86 2.62 3.07
N GLY A 3 29.76 1.31 3.29
CA GLY A 3 28.61 0.68 3.94
C GLY A 3 27.37 0.54 3.06
N VAL A 4 26.20 0.47 3.70
CA VAL A 4 24.89 0.35 3.02
C VAL A 4 24.17 1.68 3.07
N VAL A 5 23.84 2.22 1.89
CA VAL A 5 23.00 3.40 1.73
C VAL A 5 21.58 2.97 1.33
N ILE A 6 20.57 3.56 1.95
CA ILE A 6 19.16 3.28 1.67
C ILE A 6 18.48 4.60 1.29
N ILE A 7 17.90 4.67 0.09
CA ILE A 7 17.15 5.83 -0.39
C ILE A 7 15.67 5.62 -0.17
N GLY A 8 15.05 6.52 0.60
CA GLY A 8 13.68 6.43 1.09
C GLY A 8 13.64 6.04 2.56
N ALA A 9 12.81 6.70 3.38
CA ALA A 9 12.66 6.47 4.81
C ALA A 9 11.27 5.88 5.14
N GLY A 10 10.85 4.86 4.41
CA GLY A 10 9.58 4.17 4.63
C GLY A 10 9.72 2.80 5.31
N GLN A 11 8.64 2.01 5.25
CA GLN A 11 8.54 0.66 5.84
C GLN A 11 9.67 -0.27 5.38
N ALA A 12 9.98 -0.28 4.07
CA ALA A 12 11.00 -1.15 3.49
C ALA A 12 12.40 -0.77 4.00
N ALA A 13 12.72 0.53 4.07
CA ALA A 13 14.00 1.03 4.56
C ALA A 13 14.23 0.66 6.02
N ALA A 14 13.24 0.91 6.89
CA ALA A 14 13.33 0.55 8.31
C ALA A 14 13.55 -0.95 8.51
N GLN A 15 12.85 -1.79 7.75
CA GLN A 15 13.00 -3.24 7.83
C GLN A 15 14.38 -3.69 7.31
N THR A 16 14.89 -3.08 6.22
CA THR A 16 16.22 -3.42 5.68
C THR A 16 17.30 -3.13 6.72
N ALA A 17 17.29 -1.92 7.30
CA ALA A 17 18.27 -1.54 8.31
C ALA A 17 18.18 -2.44 9.56
N ALA A 18 16.97 -2.76 9.99
CA ALA A 18 16.75 -3.68 11.11
C ALA A 18 17.27 -5.09 10.80
N SER A 19 17.00 -5.61 9.58
CA SER A 19 17.44 -6.95 9.17
C SER A 19 18.97 -7.03 9.06
N LEU A 20 19.63 -6.03 8.49
CA LEU A 20 21.10 -5.96 8.44
C LEU A 20 21.71 -6.04 9.85
N ARG A 21 21.19 -5.28 10.81
CA ARG A 21 21.66 -5.35 12.20
C ARG A 21 21.32 -6.66 12.91
N GLN A 22 20.19 -7.26 12.59
CA GLN A 22 19.81 -8.57 13.12
C GLN A 22 20.75 -9.68 12.60
N GLU A 23 21.18 -9.59 11.35
CA GLU A 23 22.14 -10.49 10.72
C GLU A 23 23.60 -10.10 11.00
N LYS A 24 23.84 -9.23 12.01
CA LYS A 24 25.16 -8.83 12.53
C LYS A 24 26.04 -8.05 11.55
N PHE A 25 25.43 -7.32 10.60
CA PHE A 25 26.22 -6.38 9.81
C PHE A 25 26.74 -5.24 10.69
N GLU A 26 28.06 -5.07 10.77
CA GLU A 26 28.72 -4.08 11.63
C GLU A 26 29.06 -2.77 10.88
N GLY A 27 29.06 -2.79 9.53
CA GLY A 27 29.37 -1.63 8.71
C GLY A 27 28.36 -0.48 8.84
N PRO A 28 28.67 0.70 8.31
CA PRO A 28 27.75 1.84 8.30
C PRO A 28 26.43 1.54 7.61
N ILE A 29 25.34 2.04 8.16
CA ILE A 29 24.02 2.05 7.52
C ILE A 29 23.50 3.48 7.56
N THR A 30 23.17 4.03 6.37
CA THR A 30 22.67 5.39 6.24
C THR A 30 21.35 5.37 5.46
N ILE A 31 20.29 5.93 6.04
CA ILE A 31 18.98 6.10 5.41
C ILE A 31 18.82 7.58 5.03
N PHE A 32 18.34 7.85 3.82
CA PHE A 32 17.99 9.19 3.34
C PHE A 32 16.50 9.26 3.10
N GLY A 33 15.83 10.23 3.73
CA GLY A 33 14.40 10.48 3.56
C GLY A 33 14.11 11.96 3.30
N ASP A 34 13.18 12.23 2.40
CA ASP A 34 12.72 13.57 2.03
C ASP A 34 11.61 14.12 2.96
N GLU A 35 11.07 13.28 3.84
CA GLU A 35 10.11 13.65 4.88
C GLU A 35 10.84 14.03 6.19
N SER A 36 10.14 14.73 7.09
CA SER A 36 10.67 15.19 8.39
C SER A 36 10.62 14.13 9.49
N GLU A 37 9.89 13.05 9.28
CA GLU A 37 9.63 12.01 10.27
C GLU A 37 10.51 10.78 10.05
N PHE A 38 10.84 10.11 11.17
CA PHE A 38 11.43 8.78 11.12
C PHE A 38 10.51 7.80 10.38
N PRO A 39 11.05 6.68 9.86
CA PRO A 39 10.24 5.71 9.12
C PRO A 39 8.96 5.31 9.86
N TYR A 40 7.82 5.51 9.24
CA TYR A 40 6.49 5.25 9.81
C TYR A 40 5.63 4.36 8.91
N GLN A 41 4.60 3.78 9.50
CA GLN A 41 3.61 2.93 8.85
C GLN A 41 2.56 3.78 8.14
N ARG A 42 2.34 3.55 6.84
CA ARG A 42 1.32 4.28 6.08
C ARG A 42 -0.12 3.77 6.29
N PRO A 43 -0.39 2.48 6.60
CA PRO A 43 -1.77 2.04 6.80
C PRO A 43 -2.57 2.80 7.87
N PRO A 44 -2.02 3.29 8.98
CA PRO A 44 -2.76 4.12 9.93
C PRO A 44 -3.26 5.46 9.38
N LEU A 45 -2.64 5.96 8.31
CA LEU A 45 -2.91 7.29 7.74
C LEU A 45 -4.33 7.45 7.19
N SER A 46 -4.97 6.37 6.72
CA SER A 46 -6.37 6.35 6.27
C SER A 46 -7.34 5.84 7.35
N LYS A 47 -6.84 5.56 8.57
CA LYS A 47 -7.58 4.90 9.65
C LYS A 47 -7.44 5.68 10.98
N ASP A 48 -6.82 5.05 11.97
CA ASP A 48 -6.75 5.58 13.34
C ASP A 48 -5.97 6.90 13.46
N TYR A 49 -4.96 7.12 12.61
CA TYR A 49 -4.27 8.41 12.60
C TYR A 49 -5.16 9.51 12.02
N LEU A 50 -5.85 9.26 10.89
CA LEU A 50 -6.82 10.20 10.33
C LEU A 50 -7.96 10.47 11.32
N ALA A 51 -8.43 9.43 12.02
CA ALA A 51 -9.47 9.56 13.04
C ALA A 51 -9.01 10.29 14.32
N GLY A 52 -7.71 10.62 14.44
CA GLY A 52 -7.15 11.25 15.65
C GLY A 52 -7.04 10.35 16.88
N LYS A 53 -7.16 9.04 16.71
CA LYS A 53 -7.11 8.06 17.80
C LYS A 53 -5.70 7.71 18.25
N ILE A 54 -4.71 7.92 17.40
CA ILE A 54 -3.29 7.67 17.70
C ILE A 54 -2.43 8.89 17.37
N SER A 55 -1.31 9.02 18.06
CA SER A 55 -0.30 10.05 17.80
C SER A 55 0.71 9.61 16.74
N VAL A 56 1.57 10.54 16.28
CA VAL A 56 2.63 10.27 15.28
C VAL A 56 3.57 9.16 15.77
N GLU A 57 3.97 9.19 17.05
CA GLU A 57 4.90 8.23 17.65
C GLU A 57 4.39 6.78 17.51
N LYS A 58 3.07 6.58 17.58
CA LYS A 58 2.44 5.26 17.40
C LYS A 58 2.38 4.80 15.94
N THR A 59 2.64 5.69 15.00
CA THR A 59 2.77 5.32 13.58
C THR A 59 4.18 4.85 13.24
N LEU A 60 5.21 5.19 14.03
CA LEU A 60 6.59 4.85 13.72
C LEU A 60 6.80 3.35 13.57
N VAL A 61 7.58 2.93 12.56
CA VAL A 61 7.99 1.52 12.38
C VAL A 61 8.88 1.09 13.52
N ARG A 62 9.79 1.97 13.93
CA ARG A 62 10.67 1.85 15.10
C ARG A 62 10.85 3.23 15.72
N PRO A 63 10.98 3.33 17.04
CA PRO A 63 11.27 4.61 17.70
C PRO A 63 12.68 5.10 17.34
N GLN A 64 12.92 6.40 17.47
CA GLN A 64 14.21 7.03 17.15
C GLN A 64 15.38 6.37 17.90
N GLU A 65 15.17 5.98 19.15
CA GLU A 65 16.15 5.33 20.02
C GLU A 65 16.66 4.00 19.44
N PHE A 66 15.83 3.31 18.65
CA PHE A 66 16.24 2.10 17.94
C PHE A 66 17.35 2.40 16.93
N TYR A 67 17.19 3.44 16.11
CA TYR A 67 18.19 3.81 15.11
C TYR A 67 19.49 4.26 15.76
N ASN A 68 19.40 5.12 16.77
CA ASN A 68 20.56 5.60 17.53
C ASN A 68 21.30 4.45 18.23
N GLY A 69 20.58 3.58 18.95
CA GLY A 69 21.17 2.46 19.69
C GLY A 69 21.72 1.34 18.80
N LYS A 70 21.37 1.35 17.50
CA LYS A 70 21.88 0.40 16.50
C LYS A 70 22.88 1.02 15.52
N ASN A 71 23.35 2.23 15.76
CA ASN A 71 24.28 2.96 14.88
C ASN A 71 23.77 2.99 13.41
N ILE A 72 22.51 3.36 13.23
CA ILE A 72 21.87 3.58 11.92
C ILE A 72 21.68 5.09 11.77
N ALA A 73 22.38 5.71 10.83
CA ALA A 73 22.21 7.12 10.51
C ALA A 73 20.88 7.31 9.70
N VAL A 74 20.05 8.26 10.12
CA VAL A 74 18.83 8.62 9.43
C VAL A 74 18.87 10.12 9.12
N ASN A 75 19.03 10.45 7.83
CA ASN A 75 19.03 11.82 7.34
C ASN A 75 17.63 12.17 6.84
N LEU A 76 16.88 12.87 7.67
CA LEU A 76 15.55 13.38 7.37
C LEU A 76 15.63 14.69 6.58
N ASN A 77 14.55 15.09 5.90
CA ASN A 77 14.51 16.26 5.04
C ASN A 77 15.66 16.30 4.02
N THR A 78 16.16 15.11 3.63
CA THR A 78 17.32 14.99 2.75
C THR A 78 16.93 14.18 1.51
N LYS A 79 16.65 14.91 0.44
CA LYS A 79 16.27 14.28 -0.82
C LYS A 79 17.50 13.94 -1.65
N VAL A 80 17.61 12.69 -2.04
CA VAL A 80 18.62 12.22 -2.99
C VAL A 80 18.19 12.67 -4.39
N LYS A 81 19.15 13.30 -5.11
CA LYS A 81 18.94 13.85 -6.43
C LYS A 81 19.47 12.96 -7.55
N GLU A 82 20.56 12.26 -7.30
CA GLU A 82 21.26 11.48 -8.32
C GLU A 82 21.88 10.23 -7.72
N ILE A 83 21.96 9.18 -8.53
CA ILE A 83 22.70 7.94 -8.27
C ILE A 83 23.73 7.78 -9.41
N ASP A 84 24.99 7.61 -9.08
CA ASP A 84 26.07 7.24 -10.02
C ASP A 84 26.52 5.80 -9.71
N PRO A 85 25.98 4.79 -10.40
CA PRO A 85 26.31 3.39 -10.13
C PRO A 85 27.75 3.02 -10.52
N GLU A 86 28.38 3.77 -11.42
CA GLU A 86 29.77 3.49 -11.86
C GLU A 86 30.80 3.94 -10.82
N LYS A 87 30.48 5.01 -10.07
CA LYS A 87 31.30 5.49 -8.95
C LYS A 87 30.84 4.95 -7.59
N ASN A 88 29.72 4.25 -7.52
CA ASN A 88 29.06 3.85 -6.27
C ASN A 88 28.80 5.04 -5.34
N THR A 89 28.20 6.11 -5.88
CA THR A 89 27.87 7.31 -5.11
C THR A 89 26.42 7.73 -5.31
N ILE A 90 25.89 8.43 -4.31
CA ILE A 90 24.67 9.22 -4.44
C ILE A 90 24.99 10.69 -4.19
N SER A 91 24.22 11.60 -4.75
CA SER A 91 24.23 13.03 -4.39
C SER A 91 22.86 13.49 -3.90
N THR A 92 22.86 14.41 -2.93
CA THR A 92 21.66 15.03 -2.37
C THR A 92 21.33 16.35 -3.08
N GLU A 93 20.14 16.93 -2.81
CA GLU A 93 19.78 18.28 -3.30
C GLU A 93 20.73 19.37 -2.75
N SER A 94 21.33 19.15 -1.55
CA SER A 94 22.37 20.03 -0.99
C SER A 94 23.74 19.86 -1.61
N ALA A 95 23.88 19.02 -2.64
CA ALA A 95 25.12 18.70 -3.34
C ALA A 95 26.15 17.92 -2.48
N GLU A 96 25.74 17.32 -1.39
CA GLU A 96 26.58 16.39 -0.64
C GLU A 96 26.65 15.04 -1.36
N THR A 97 27.85 14.47 -1.44
CA THR A 97 28.08 13.16 -2.07
C THR A 97 28.38 12.11 -1.01
N HIS A 98 27.75 10.95 -1.12
CA HIS A 98 27.94 9.82 -0.23
C HIS A 98 28.29 8.57 -1.03
N GLU A 99 29.35 7.88 -0.64
CA GLU A 99 29.77 6.60 -1.22
C GLU A 99 28.99 5.44 -0.59
N TYR A 100 28.82 4.34 -1.33
CA TYR A 100 28.21 3.12 -0.83
C TYR A 100 28.97 1.87 -1.31
N ASP A 101 29.00 0.83 -0.48
CA ASP A 101 29.35 -0.53 -0.89
C ASP A 101 28.14 -1.24 -1.52
N ASN A 102 26.95 -1.00 -0.96
CA ASN A 102 25.66 -1.45 -1.48
C ASN A 102 24.60 -0.35 -1.36
N LEU A 103 23.76 -0.25 -2.38
CA LEU A 103 22.64 0.70 -2.42
C LEU A 103 21.31 -0.02 -2.42
N VAL A 104 20.36 0.48 -1.61
CA VAL A 104 18.97 0.00 -1.60
C VAL A 104 18.03 1.15 -1.97
N ILE A 105 17.33 1.02 -3.09
CA ILE A 105 16.31 1.97 -3.55
C ILE A 105 14.98 1.53 -2.94
N ALA A 106 14.48 2.30 -1.98
CA ALA A 106 13.23 2.09 -1.26
C ALA A 106 12.32 3.32 -1.34
N THR A 107 12.33 3.99 -2.49
CA THR A 107 11.65 5.26 -2.76
C THR A 107 10.12 5.16 -2.76
N GLY A 108 9.58 3.93 -2.80
CA GLY A 108 8.14 3.68 -2.72
C GLY A 108 7.36 4.29 -3.89
N SER A 109 6.27 4.99 -3.53
CA SER A 109 5.30 5.51 -4.49
C SER A 109 4.67 6.82 -3.99
N ARG A 110 4.10 7.58 -4.92
CA ARG A 110 3.34 8.81 -4.66
C ARG A 110 1.89 8.66 -5.13
N ALA A 111 1.00 9.47 -4.60
CA ALA A 111 -0.39 9.53 -5.07
C ALA A 111 -0.44 9.96 -6.55
N ARG A 112 -1.38 9.38 -7.29
CA ARG A 112 -1.70 9.81 -8.65
C ARG A 112 -2.56 11.05 -8.56
N GLU A 113 -2.10 12.14 -9.18
CA GLU A 113 -2.83 13.40 -9.23
C GLU A 113 -3.83 13.43 -10.40
N LEU A 114 -4.96 14.09 -10.17
CA LEU A 114 -5.90 14.46 -11.22
C LEU A 114 -5.43 15.76 -11.88
N LYS A 115 -5.22 15.71 -13.19
CA LYS A 115 -4.88 16.89 -14.00
C LYS A 115 -6.09 17.35 -14.79
N ILE A 116 -7.05 17.93 -14.09
CA ILE A 116 -8.31 18.47 -14.63
C ILE A 116 -8.50 19.92 -14.18
N PRO A 117 -9.34 20.73 -14.84
CA PRO A 117 -9.60 22.12 -14.43
C PRO A 117 -10.03 22.19 -12.96
N GLY A 118 -9.45 23.11 -12.20
CA GLY A 118 -9.73 23.34 -10.79
C GLY A 118 -8.97 22.43 -9.82
N SER A 119 -8.10 21.56 -10.30
CA SER A 119 -7.30 20.68 -9.41
C SER A 119 -6.28 21.45 -8.55
N GLU A 120 -6.05 22.73 -8.83
CA GLU A 120 -5.20 23.65 -8.07
C GLU A 120 -5.93 24.35 -6.92
N LEU A 121 -7.24 24.19 -6.78
CA LEU A 121 -8.02 24.82 -5.71
C LEU A 121 -7.63 24.24 -4.33
N ASN A 122 -7.65 25.10 -3.30
CA ASN A 122 -7.52 24.66 -1.91
C ASN A 122 -8.67 23.71 -1.55
N GLY A 123 -8.46 22.84 -0.54
CA GLY A 123 -9.45 21.86 -0.12
C GLY A 123 -9.48 20.59 -0.96
N ILE A 124 -8.53 20.43 -1.90
CA ILE A 124 -8.32 19.19 -2.66
C ILE A 124 -7.04 18.53 -2.18
N HIS A 125 -7.15 17.32 -1.67
CA HIS A 125 -6.06 16.59 -1.04
C HIS A 125 -5.83 15.22 -1.65
N TYR A 126 -4.59 14.78 -1.53
CA TYR A 126 -4.13 13.43 -1.83
C TYR A 126 -3.57 12.83 -0.54
N LEU A 127 -3.92 11.60 -0.23
CA LEU A 127 -3.49 10.98 1.02
C LEU A 127 -2.30 10.05 0.77
N ARG A 128 -1.11 10.43 1.26
CA ARG A 128 0.09 9.58 1.19
C ARG A 128 1.01 9.74 2.40
N SER A 129 1.22 10.95 2.91
CA SER A 129 2.16 11.29 3.99
C SER A 129 1.44 11.73 5.26
N LEU A 130 2.18 11.80 6.39
CA LEU A 130 1.68 12.38 7.64
C LEU A 130 1.23 13.82 7.43
N ARG A 131 2.03 14.62 6.69
CA ARG A 131 1.71 16.01 6.37
C ARG A 131 0.37 16.15 5.63
N ASP A 132 0.08 15.25 4.68
CA ASP A 132 -1.20 15.26 3.96
C ASP A 132 -2.34 15.04 4.94
N VAL A 133 -2.20 14.04 5.82
CA VAL A 133 -3.25 13.69 6.79
C VAL A 133 -3.46 14.80 7.82
N ASP A 134 -2.42 15.49 8.28
CA ASP A 134 -2.56 16.61 9.20
C ASP A 134 -3.31 17.78 8.57
N SER A 135 -3.06 18.05 7.27
CA SER A 135 -3.84 19.04 6.50
C SER A 135 -5.30 18.60 6.37
N ILE A 136 -5.55 17.36 5.96
CA ILE A 136 -6.89 16.78 5.84
C ILE A 136 -7.65 16.84 7.18
N ARG A 137 -7.02 16.43 8.28
CA ARG A 137 -7.62 16.47 9.63
C ARG A 137 -8.00 17.88 10.06
N THR A 138 -7.17 18.84 9.72
CA THR A 138 -7.44 20.25 10.06
C THR A 138 -8.70 20.74 9.35
N GLU A 139 -8.85 20.45 8.07
CA GLU A 139 -10.00 20.86 7.29
C GLU A 139 -11.26 20.05 7.64
N MET A 140 -11.14 18.76 7.93
CA MET A 140 -12.28 17.91 8.37
C MET A 140 -12.98 18.43 9.63
N ARG A 141 -12.31 19.24 10.48
CA ARG A 141 -12.91 19.81 11.70
C ARG A 141 -14.00 20.83 11.39
N THR A 142 -13.93 21.48 10.25
CA THR A 142 -14.86 22.55 9.83
C THR A 142 -15.72 22.15 8.64
N ALA A 143 -15.31 21.17 7.86
CA ALA A 143 -16.07 20.64 6.74
C ALA A 143 -17.37 19.98 7.21
N LYS A 144 -18.41 20.08 6.40
CA LYS A 144 -19.70 19.39 6.60
C LYS A 144 -19.89 18.30 5.56
N GLU A 145 -19.48 18.57 4.33
CA GLU A 145 -19.62 17.68 3.20
C GLU A 145 -18.24 17.36 2.63
N ILE A 146 -17.91 16.09 2.54
CA ILE A 146 -16.67 15.60 1.95
C ILE A 146 -16.97 14.73 0.73
N CYS A 147 -16.22 14.94 -0.34
CA CYS A 147 -16.26 14.08 -1.50
C CYS A 147 -14.95 13.31 -1.65
N ILE A 148 -15.05 12.02 -1.88
CA ILE A 148 -13.91 11.13 -2.11
C ILE A 148 -13.97 10.69 -3.57
N VAL A 149 -12.92 10.98 -4.32
CA VAL A 149 -12.77 10.57 -5.72
C VAL A 149 -11.93 9.30 -5.79
N GLY A 150 -12.61 8.20 -6.10
CA GLY A 150 -12.04 6.85 -6.16
C GLY A 150 -12.59 5.92 -5.06
N GLY A 151 -13.27 4.86 -5.49
CA GLY A 151 -13.87 3.81 -4.64
C GLY A 151 -12.93 2.61 -4.41
N GLY A 152 -11.60 2.83 -4.33
CA GLY A 152 -10.62 1.83 -3.93
C GLY A 152 -10.53 1.69 -2.40
N TYR A 153 -9.69 0.78 -1.89
CA TYR A 153 -9.57 0.53 -0.44
C TYR A 153 -9.28 1.79 0.37
N ILE A 154 -8.28 2.60 -0.03
CA ILE A 154 -7.92 3.82 0.71
C ILE A 154 -9.08 4.83 0.70
N GLY A 155 -9.74 5.02 -0.44
CA GLY A 155 -10.91 5.91 -0.53
C GLY A 155 -12.04 5.47 0.39
N LEU A 156 -12.34 4.17 0.47
CA LEU A 156 -13.38 3.62 1.35
C LEU A 156 -12.97 3.66 2.83
N GLU A 157 -11.69 3.47 3.16
CA GLU A 157 -11.18 3.65 4.53
C GLU A 157 -11.37 5.09 5.01
N VAL A 158 -11.03 6.06 4.16
CA VAL A 158 -11.26 7.50 4.43
C VAL A 158 -12.75 7.79 4.55
N ALA A 159 -13.58 7.20 3.66
CA ALA A 159 -15.04 7.34 3.73
C ALA A 159 -15.59 6.82 5.06
N ALA A 160 -15.11 5.68 5.52
CA ALA A 160 -15.49 5.11 6.81
C ALA A 160 -15.12 6.03 7.98
N VAL A 161 -13.90 6.57 7.99
CA VAL A 161 -13.45 7.52 9.04
C VAL A 161 -14.27 8.80 9.00
N ALA A 162 -14.46 9.41 7.84
CA ALA A 162 -15.21 10.64 7.68
C ALA A 162 -16.68 10.48 8.12
N CYS A 163 -17.30 9.36 7.76
CA CYS A 163 -18.66 9.00 8.17
C CYS A 163 -18.77 8.86 9.69
N VAL A 164 -17.82 8.17 10.34
CA VAL A 164 -17.80 8.02 11.81
C VAL A 164 -17.58 9.36 12.51
N LEU A 165 -16.86 10.28 11.90
CA LEU A 165 -16.67 11.66 12.41
C LEU A 165 -17.89 12.55 12.16
N GLY A 166 -18.95 12.06 11.52
CA GLY A 166 -20.22 12.76 11.31
C GLY A 166 -20.28 13.66 10.08
N LEU A 167 -19.33 13.55 9.15
CA LEU A 167 -19.38 14.27 7.88
C LEU A 167 -20.41 13.59 6.94
N LYS A 168 -21.03 14.40 6.08
CA LYS A 168 -21.80 13.87 4.94
C LYS A 168 -20.80 13.46 3.84
N VAL A 169 -20.76 12.17 3.54
CA VAL A 169 -19.75 11.58 2.66
C VAL A 169 -20.35 11.19 1.32
N THR A 170 -19.71 11.61 0.22
CA THR A 170 -19.99 11.12 -1.14
C THR A 170 -18.71 10.49 -1.71
N VAL A 171 -18.83 9.27 -2.24
CA VAL A 171 -17.75 8.58 -2.97
C VAL A 171 -18.11 8.56 -4.45
N LEU A 172 -17.25 9.13 -5.29
CA LEU A 172 -17.39 9.12 -6.75
C LEU A 172 -16.39 8.09 -7.32
N GLU A 173 -16.92 7.06 -7.96
CA GLU A 173 -16.14 6.01 -8.62
C GLU A 173 -16.42 6.01 -10.13
N MET A 174 -15.37 6.09 -10.95
CA MET A 174 -15.55 6.09 -12.41
C MET A 174 -15.94 4.73 -12.98
N GLU A 175 -15.57 3.65 -12.29
CA GLU A 175 -15.93 2.30 -12.69
C GLU A 175 -17.39 1.98 -12.33
N SER A 176 -17.95 0.91 -12.92
CA SER A 176 -19.33 0.48 -12.69
C SER A 176 -19.62 0.00 -11.27
N ARG A 177 -18.59 -0.26 -10.46
CA ARG A 177 -18.68 -0.65 -9.06
C ARG A 177 -17.42 -0.25 -8.28
N ILE A 178 -17.53 -0.04 -6.99
CA ILE A 178 -16.38 0.16 -6.10
C ILE A 178 -15.50 -1.10 -6.08
N LEU A 179 -14.21 -0.94 -5.77
CA LEU A 179 -13.23 -2.03 -5.67
C LEU A 179 -13.08 -2.90 -6.93
N LYS A 180 -13.59 -2.48 -8.10
CA LYS A 180 -13.66 -3.28 -9.33
C LYS A 180 -12.30 -3.85 -9.76
N ARG A 181 -11.23 -3.11 -9.57
CA ARG A 181 -9.87 -3.51 -9.98
C ARG A 181 -9.20 -4.49 -9.02
N VAL A 182 -9.74 -4.69 -7.83
CA VAL A 182 -9.03 -5.36 -6.73
C VAL A 182 -9.77 -6.54 -6.11
N THR A 183 -11.09 -6.66 -6.37
CA THR A 183 -11.86 -7.80 -5.89
C THR A 183 -13.09 -8.09 -6.78
N THR A 184 -13.83 -9.14 -6.46
CA THR A 184 -14.99 -9.61 -7.21
C THR A 184 -16.24 -8.78 -6.95
N GLU A 185 -17.27 -9.02 -7.75
CA GLU A 185 -18.56 -8.36 -7.63
C GLU A 185 -19.21 -8.59 -6.26
N LYS A 186 -19.19 -9.82 -5.77
CA LYS A 186 -19.73 -10.18 -4.44
C LYS A 186 -19.14 -9.34 -3.30
N MET A 187 -17.83 -9.15 -3.30
CA MET A 187 -17.15 -8.31 -2.31
C MET A 187 -17.46 -6.83 -2.53
N SER A 188 -17.58 -6.37 -3.79
CA SER A 188 -18.00 -5.00 -4.09
C SER A 188 -19.41 -4.72 -3.58
N GLU A 189 -20.35 -5.61 -3.82
CA GLU A 189 -21.74 -5.51 -3.35
C GLU A 189 -21.82 -5.46 -1.83
N PHE A 190 -21.06 -6.33 -1.16
CA PHE A 190 -20.98 -6.33 0.31
C PHE A 190 -20.50 -4.98 0.85
N TYR A 191 -19.37 -4.44 0.34
CA TYR A 191 -18.86 -3.16 0.80
C TYR A 191 -19.72 -1.98 0.38
N HIS A 192 -20.36 -2.04 -0.78
CA HIS A 192 -21.31 -1.03 -1.22
C HIS A 192 -22.52 -0.96 -0.27
N ALA A 193 -23.10 -2.10 0.05
CA ALA A 193 -24.21 -2.19 0.99
C ALA A 193 -23.83 -1.72 2.41
N LEU A 194 -22.63 -2.10 2.89
CA LEU A 194 -22.10 -1.67 4.18
C LEU A 194 -22.00 -0.15 4.26
N HIS A 195 -21.31 0.49 3.31
CA HIS A 195 -21.12 1.93 3.30
C HIS A 195 -22.43 2.70 3.15
N THR A 196 -23.34 2.22 2.29
CA THR A 196 -24.67 2.82 2.11
C THR A 196 -25.49 2.72 3.40
N LYS A 197 -25.48 1.57 4.08
CA LYS A 197 -26.12 1.38 5.39
C LYS A 197 -25.59 2.34 6.46
N LYS A 198 -24.31 2.70 6.38
CA LYS A 198 -23.66 3.67 7.27
C LYS A 198 -23.92 5.14 6.87
N GLY A 199 -24.60 5.40 5.75
CA GLY A 199 -24.98 6.74 5.29
C GLY A 199 -24.00 7.37 4.26
N VAL A 200 -23.07 6.61 3.71
CA VAL A 200 -22.21 7.07 2.63
C VAL A 200 -22.97 7.01 1.31
N ASN A 201 -22.99 8.11 0.56
CA ASN A 201 -23.51 8.18 -0.81
C ASN A 201 -22.45 7.68 -1.80
N ILE A 202 -22.65 6.54 -2.44
CA ILE A 202 -21.74 5.98 -3.44
C ILE A 202 -22.34 6.16 -4.82
N VAL A 203 -21.59 6.82 -5.72
CA VAL A 203 -21.98 7.04 -7.11
C VAL A 203 -20.94 6.39 -8.01
N CYS A 204 -21.32 5.28 -8.65
CA CYS A 204 -20.49 4.58 -9.62
C CYS A 204 -20.78 5.08 -11.04
N GLY A 205 -19.83 4.90 -11.97
CA GLY A 205 -19.88 5.46 -13.31
C GLY A 205 -19.63 6.98 -13.38
N ALA A 206 -19.25 7.58 -12.24
CA ALA A 206 -19.10 9.02 -12.09
C ALA A 206 -17.67 9.49 -12.43
N GLN A 207 -17.45 9.92 -13.66
CA GLN A 207 -16.17 10.51 -14.08
C GLN A 207 -16.12 11.99 -13.71
N VAL A 208 -15.21 12.38 -12.81
CA VAL A 208 -14.98 13.78 -12.46
C VAL A 208 -14.34 14.52 -13.66
N LYS A 209 -14.91 15.66 -14.04
CA LYS A 209 -14.46 16.49 -15.17
C LYS A 209 -13.74 17.74 -14.73
N ARG A 210 -14.17 18.37 -13.66
CA ARG A 210 -13.54 19.56 -13.08
C ARG A 210 -13.98 19.78 -11.63
N PHE A 211 -13.20 20.56 -10.93
CA PHE A 211 -13.57 21.12 -9.64
C PHE A 211 -13.95 22.60 -9.81
N GLU A 212 -14.91 23.07 -9.03
CA GLU A 212 -15.35 24.46 -9.06
C GLU A 212 -15.26 25.09 -7.68
N GLY A 213 -14.90 26.38 -7.66
CA GLY A 213 -14.77 27.22 -6.47
C GLY A 213 -14.11 28.53 -6.81
N LYS A 214 -13.96 29.44 -5.85
CA LYS A 214 -13.21 30.68 -6.03
C LYS A 214 -11.73 30.47 -5.74
N SER A 215 -11.37 30.24 -4.48
CA SER A 215 -10.01 29.91 -4.02
C SER A 215 -9.96 28.54 -3.38
N THR A 216 -11.11 28.04 -2.93
CA THR A 216 -11.30 26.73 -2.30
C THR A 216 -12.41 26.01 -3.04
N VAL A 217 -12.30 24.71 -3.14
CA VAL A 217 -13.32 23.87 -3.78
C VAL A 217 -14.67 24.03 -3.09
N SER A 218 -15.73 24.07 -3.88
CA SER A 218 -17.11 24.14 -3.39
C SER A 218 -18.02 23.12 -4.08
N SER A 219 -17.57 22.59 -5.24
CA SER A 219 -18.31 21.56 -5.95
C SER A 219 -17.41 20.74 -6.88
N ILE A 220 -17.87 19.54 -7.19
CA ILE A 220 -17.28 18.61 -8.14
C ILE A 220 -18.28 18.37 -9.27
N VAL A 221 -17.83 18.55 -10.50
CA VAL A 221 -18.65 18.36 -11.70
C VAL A 221 -18.28 17.06 -12.38
N THR A 222 -19.28 16.21 -12.58
CA THR A 222 -19.22 15.01 -13.42
C THR A 222 -19.89 15.26 -14.77
N GLU A 223 -20.02 14.24 -15.60
CA GLU A 223 -20.79 14.36 -16.86
C GLU A 223 -22.29 14.60 -16.62
N GLU A 224 -22.82 13.98 -15.57
CA GLU A 224 -24.26 13.92 -15.34
C GLU A 224 -24.75 14.96 -14.30
N THR A 225 -23.93 15.29 -13.30
CA THR A 225 -24.38 16.12 -12.20
C THR A 225 -23.22 16.83 -11.48
N THR A 226 -23.60 17.71 -10.56
CA THR A 226 -22.67 18.47 -9.72
C THR A 226 -22.91 18.13 -8.24
N PHE A 227 -21.83 17.80 -7.53
CA PHE A 227 -21.84 17.48 -6.10
C PHE A 227 -21.23 18.63 -5.31
N LYS A 228 -21.92 19.12 -4.28
CA LYS A 228 -21.35 20.07 -3.33
C LYS A 228 -20.33 19.37 -2.44
N SER A 229 -19.24 20.07 -2.11
CA SER A 229 -18.24 19.56 -1.18
C SER A 229 -17.39 20.69 -0.63
N ASP A 230 -17.14 20.65 0.68
CA ASP A 230 -16.23 21.57 1.37
C ASP A 230 -14.79 21.06 1.31
N LEU A 231 -14.61 19.77 1.10
CA LEU A 231 -13.33 19.05 1.14
C LEU A 231 -13.35 17.89 0.14
N VAL A 232 -12.30 17.75 -0.65
CA VAL A 232 -12.14 16.65 -1.61
C VAL A 232 -10.90 15.84 -1.29
N ILE A 233 -11.03 14.52 -1.25
CA ILE A 233 -9.89 13.59 -1.15
C ILE A 233 -9.84 12.73 -2.40
N VAL A 234 -8.70 12.78 -3.10
CA VAL A 234 -8.48 12.06 -4.35
C VAL A 234 -7.67 10.80 -4.08
N GLY A 235 -8.29 9.63 -4.30
CA GLY A 235 -7.71 8.31 -4.08
C GLY A 235 -7.78 7.41 -5.31
N ILE A 236 -7.22 7.86 -6.45
CA ILE A 236 -7.29 7.17 -7.76
C ILE A 236 -6.10 6.26 -8.07
N GLY A 237 -5.36 5.87 -7.05
CA GLY A 237 -4.18 5.00 -7.14
C GLY A 237 -2.87 5.76 -6.95
N ILE A 238 -1.77 5.02 -7.13
CA ILE A 238 -0.41 5.53 -6.90
C ILE A 238 0.50 5.28 -8.11
N LEU A 239 1.62 6.00 -8.15
CA LEU A 239 2.68 5.86 -9.14
C LEU A 239 3.98 5.51 -8.41
N PRO A 240 4.74 4.50 -8.86
CA PRO A 240 6.06 4.22 -8.30
C PRO A 240 7.03 5.37 -8.57
N ASN A 241 7.91 5.65 -7.62
CA ASN A 241 8.95 6.67 -7.77
C ASN A 241 10.16 6.05 -8.45
N LEU A 242 10.32 6.31 -9.74
CA LEU A 242 11.31 5.66 -10.63
C LEU A 242 12.40 6.60 -11.13
N GLU A 243 12.21 7.90 -10.98
CA GLU A 243 13.01 8.93 -11.64
C GLU A 243 14.51 8.79 -11.35
N LEU A 244 14.88 8.52 -10.09
CA LEU A 244 16.28 8.28 -9.69
C LEU A 244 16.88 7.04 -10.36
N ALA A 245 16.11 5.94 -10.39
CA ALA A 245 16.58 4.71 -11.02
C ALA A 245 16.73 4.87 -12.54
N GLN A 246 15.76 5.52 -13.19
CA GLN A 246 15.79 5.78 -14.63
C GLN A 246 16.96 6.67 -15.03
N SER A 247 17.21 7.75 -14.28
CA SER A 247 18.34 8.67 -14.56
C SER A 247 19.70 7.98 -14.34
N ALA A 248 19.76 6.98 -13.47
CA ALA A 248 20.95 6.15 -13.22
C ALA A 248 21.13 5.00 -14.24
N GLY A 249 20.27 4.90 -15.26
CA GLY A 249 20.32 3.81 -16.25
C GLY A 249 19.99 2.44 -15.65
N ILE A 250 19.12 2.39 -14.64
CA ILE A 250 18.58 1.15 -14.06
C ILE A 250 17.30 0.81 -14.79
N ASP A 251 17.12 -0.45 -15.15
CA ASP A 251 15.97 -0.92 -15.91
C ASP A 251 14.67 -0.76 -15.15
N CYS A 252 13.68 -0.14 -15.80
CA CYS A 252 12.36 0.14 -15.21
C CYS A 252 11.24 -0.21 -16.20
N GLU A 253 10.23 -0.96 -15.70
CA GLU A 253 8.98 -1.23 -16.40
C GLU A 253 7.87 -1.44 -15.35
N ASN A 254 6.93 -0.50 -15.22
CA ASN A 254 5.94 -0.50 -14.14
C ASN A 254 6.56 -0.77 -12.74
N GLY A 255 7.72 -0.15 -12.50
CA GLY A 255 8.57 -0.38 -11.31
C GLY A 255 10.02 -0.56 -11.72
N ILE A 256 10.94 -0.51 -10.77
CA ILE A 256 12.35 -0.84 -10.97
C ILE A 256 12.43 -2.36 -11.13
N LEU A 257 12.98 -2.82 -12.26
CA LEU A 257 13.13 -4.25 -12.52
C LEU A 257 14.19 -4.85 -11.60
N VAL A 258 13.79 -5.88 -10.86
CA VAL A 258 14.69 -6.66 -10.02
C VAL A 258 14.60 -8.15 -10.34
N ASN A 259 15.63 -8.90 -9.97
CA ASN A 259 15.63 -10.35 -9.99
C ASN A 259 15.00 -10.92 -8.70
N GLU A 260 15.01 -12.25 -8.53
CA GLU A 260 14.48 -12.94 -7.34
C GLU A 260 15.19 -12.53 -6.04
N ASN A 261 16.42 -12.03 -6.14
CA ASN A 261 17.23 -11.58 -5.01
C ASN A 261 17.03 -10.09 -4.68
N CYS A 262 16.05 -9.43 -5.31
CA CYS A 262 15.80 -8.00 -5.25
C CYS A 262 16.94 -7.11 -5.83
N GLN A 263 17.86 -7.67 -6.64
CA GLN A 263 18.92 -6.93 -7.31
C GLN A 263 18.40 -6.32 -8.61
N THR A 264 18.84 -5.10 -8.90
CA THR A 264 18.57 -4.38 -10.15
C THR A 264 19.54 -4.80 -11.28
N SER A 265 19.43 -4.16 -12.44
CA SER A 265 20.39 -4.32 -13.54
C SER A 265 21.80 -3.75 -13.24
N LYS A 266 21.98 -3.02 -12.14
CA LYS A 266 23.28 -2.49 -11.70
C LYS A 266 23.83 -3.30 -10.53
N LYS A 267 25.15 -3.57 -10.57
CA LYS A 267 25.85 -4.30 -9.51
C LYS A 267 25.71 -3.56 -8.17
N ASN A 268 25.54 -4.31 -7.08
CA ASN A 268 25.42 -3.79 -5.72
C ASN A 268 24.24 -2.81 -5.50
N VAL A 269 23.26 -2.77 -6.43
CA VAL A 269 22.08 -1.93 -6.32
C VAL A 269 20.84 -2.82 -6.23
N TYR A 270 20.07 -2.64 -5.17
CA TYR A 270 18.83 -3.35 -4.88
C TYR A 270 17.63 -2.38 -4.98
N ALA A 271 16.44 -2.89 -5.28
CA ALA A 271 15.20 -2.11 -5.17
C ALA A 271 14.10 -2.94 -4.51
N ILE A 272 13.36 -2.31 -3.58
CA ILE A 272 12.39 -2.98 -2.72
C ILE A 272 11.15 -2.13 -2.45
N GLY A 273 10.05 -2.77 -2.07
CA GLY A 273 8.77 -2.12 -1.75
C GLY A 273 7.98 -1.72 -3.00
N ASP A 274 7.14 -0.70 -2.88
CA ASP A 274 6.19 -0.30 -3.93
C ASP A 274 6.85 0.11 -5.26
N CYS A 275 8.11 0.55 -5.23
CA CYS A 275 8.84 0.95 -6.43
C CYS A 275 9.43 -0.24 -7.22
N SER A 276 9.50 -1.44 -6.65
CA SER A 276 10.12 -2.61 -7.28
C SER A 276 9.12 -3.45 -8.09
N ASN A 277 9.58 -3.95 -9.25
CA ASN A 277 8.88 -4.94 -10.06
C ASN A 277 9.72 -6.22 -10.07
N HIS A 278 9.20 -7.28 -9.46
CA HIS A 278 9.93 -8.53 -9.18
C HIS A 278 9.25 -9.74 -9.81
N PRO A 279 10.00 -10.79 -10.18
CA PRO A 279 9.41 -12.07 -10.56
C PRO A 279 8.80 -12.74 -9.33
N ASN A 280 7.65 -13.36 -9.49
CA ASN A 280 7.03 -14.19 -8.46
C ASN A 280 6.93 -15.63 -8.97
N PRO A 281 7.73 -16.58 -8.46
CA PRO A 281 7.75 -17.96 -8.96
C PRO A 281 6.48 -18.74 -8.64
N ILE A 282 5.76 -18.38 -7.56
CA ILE A 282 4.49 -19.02 -7.19
C ILE A 282 3.39 -18.68 -8.21
N LEU A 283 3.34 -17.44 -8.67
CA LEU A 283 2.34 -16.94 -9.61
C LEU A 283 2.83 -16.98 -11.07
N ASN A 284 4.08 -17.39 -11.29
CA ASN A 284 4.71 -17.46 -12.60
C ASN A 284 4.57 -16.17 -13.45
N ARG A 285 4.68 -15.01 -12.81
CA ARG A 285 4.62 -13.68 -13.46
C ARG A 285 5.38 -12.63 -12.66
N ARG A 286 5.72 -11.53 -13.32
CA ARG A 286 6.26 -10.35 -12.63
C ARG A 286 5.14 -9.55 -11.99
N LEU A 287 5.45 -8.97 -10.83
CA LEU A 287 4.51 -8.19 -10.02
C LEU A 287 5.17 -6.93 -9.47
N ARG A 288 4.41 -5.88 -9.36
CA ARG A 288 4.66 -4.73 -8.51
C ARG A 288 3.57 -4.69 -7.44
N LEU A 289 3.96 -4.87 -6.18
CA LEU A 289 3.05 -5.00 -5.05
C LEU A 289 3.17 -3.80 -4.11
N GLU A 290 2.03 -3.21 -3.79
CA GLU A 290 1.88 -2.03 -2.94
C GLU A 290 1.37 -2.45 -1.56
N SER A 291 2.23 -3.17 -0.81
CA SER A 291 1.81 -3.69 0.50
C SER A 291 2.95 -3.76 1.52
N VAL A 292 2.60 -3.58 2.79
CA VAL A 292 3.56 -3.72 3.91
C VAL A 292 4.22 -5.10 3.93
N PRO A 293 3.49 -6.23 3.75
CA PRO A 293 4.12 -7.54 3.69
C PRO A 293 5.17 -7.67 2.59
N ASN A 294 4.90 -7.16 1.38
CA ASN A 294 5.86 -7.13 0.30
C ASN A 294 7.12 -6.32 0.68
N ALA A 295 6.93 -5.10 1.18
CA ALA A 295 8.03 -4.23 1.59
C ALA A 295 8.93 -4.90 2.65
N MET A 296 8.33 -5.58 3.62
CA MET A 296 9.06 -6.25 4.70
C MET A 296 9.81 -7.49 4.21
N GLU A 297 9.20 -8.33 3.37
CA GLU A 297 9.86 -9.56 2.88
C GLU A 297 10.97 -9.24 1.88
N GLN A 298 10.76 -8.29 0.97
CA GLN A 298 11.84 -7.85 0.06
C GLN A 298 13.00 -7.23 0.83
N ALA A 299 12.74 -6.47 1.90
CA ALA A 299 13.77 -5.91 2.77
C ALA A 299 14.64 -7.01 3.43
N ARG A 300 14.03 -8.12 3.88
CA ARG A 300 14.77 -9.28 4.44
C ARG A 300 15.57 -10.02 3.38
N VAL A 301 15.02 -10.11 2.16
CA VAL A 301 15.73 -10.72 1.03
C VAL A 301 16.94 -9.88 0.64
N ALA A 302 16.77 -8.57 0.46
CA ALA A 302 17.87 -7.65 0.12
C ALA A 302 18.96 -7.64 1.20
N ALA A 303 18.58 -7.56 2.49
CA ALA A 303 19.53 -7.58 3.60
C ALA A 303 20.38 -8.85 3.63
N ASN A 304 19.75 -10.04 3.46
CA ASN A 304 20.47 -11.31 3.40
C ASN A 304 21.47 -11.33 2.22
N ASN A 305 21.04 -10.87 1.03
CA ASN A 305 21.86 -10.92 -0.17
C ASN A 305 23.00 -9.88 -0.17
N ILE A 306 22.80 -8.73 0.46
CA ILE A 306 23.87 -7.75 0.74
C ILE A 306 25.00 -8.38 1.57
N LEU A 307 24.66 -9.32 2.45
CA LEU A 307 25.61 -10.03 3.29
C LEU A 307 26.21 -11.29 2.64
N GLY A 308 26.02 -11.47 1.33
CA GLY A 308 26.55 -12.61 0.57
C GLY A 308 25.68 -13.85 0.59
N GLY A 309 24.42 -13.76 1.05
CA GLY A 309 23.44 -14.82 0.96
C GLY A 309 22.88 -14.99 -0.47
N ASP A 310 21.99 -15.97 -0.64
CA ASP A 310 21.24 -16.23 -1.89
C ASP A 310 19.75 -16.45 -1.60
N LYS A 311 19.18 -15.57 -0.76
CA LYS A 311 17.75 -15.65 -0.42
C LYS A 311 16.91 -15.15 -1.59
N LYS A 312 15.91 -15.93 -1.98
CA LYS A 312 14.98 -15.59 -3.05
C LYS A 312 13.65 -15.10 -2.50
N TYR A 313 13.10 -14.07 -3.14
CA TYR A 313 11.75 -13.61 -2.85
C TYR A 313 10.73 -14.58 -3.46
N SER A 314 10.00 -15.26 -2.62
CA SER A 314 8.99 -16.23 -3.01
C SER A 314 7.88 -16.28 -1.97
N THR A 315 6.93 -15.34 -2.07
CA THR A 315 5.80 -15.27 -1.15
C THR A 315 4.49 -15.17 -1.91
N ILE A 316 3.42 -15.73 -1.33
CA ILE A 316 2.06 -15.49 -1.82
C ILE A 316 1.70 -14.06 -1.39
N PRO A 317 1.31 -13.18 -2.34
CA PRO A 317 0.90 -11.83 -2.00
C PRO A 317 -0.28 -11.85 -1.03
N TRP A 318 -0.22 -10.97 -0.03
CA TRP A 318 -1.36 -10.75 0.83
C TRP A 318 -1.45 -9.28 1.24
N PHE A 319 -2.66 -8.85 1.55
CA PHE A 319 -3.01 -7.47 1.86
C PHE A 319 -4.16 -7.44 2.87
N TRP A 320 -4.41 -6.29 3.50
CA TRP A 320 -5.57 -6.09 4.38
C TRP A 320 -6.14 -4.69 4.22
N SER A 321 -7.41 -4.54 4.60
CA SER A 321 -8.09 -3.25 4.73
C SER A 321 -9.00 -3.30 5.95
N ASP A 322 -8.98 -2.24 6.75
CA ASP A 322 -9.88 -2.10 7.89
C ASP A 322 -10.83 -0.93 7.60
N GLN A 323 -12.13 -1.20 7.60
CA GLN A 323 -13.17 -0.21 7.35
C GLN A 323 -14.24 -0.36 8.42
N TYR A 324 -14.54 0.72 9.16
CA TYR A 324 -15.34 0.67 10.38
C TYR A 324 -14.72 -0.31 11.41
N ASP A 325 -15.48 -1.33 11.79
CA ASP A 325 -15.09 -2.43 12.68
C ASP A 325 -14.77 -3.74 11.92
N LEU A 326 -14.77 -3.69 10.59
CA LEU A 326 -14.50 -4.85 9.74
C LEU A 326 -13.02 -4.95 9.37
N LYS A 327 -12.50 -6.16 9.49
CA LYS A 327 -11.15 -6.54 9.07
C LYS A 327 -11.23 -7.42 7.84
N LEU A 328 -10.80 -6.89 6.70
CA LEU A 328 -10.62 -7.65 5.47
C LEU A 328 -9.17 -8.07 5.35
N GLN A 329 -8.94 -9.36 5.12
CA GLN A 329 -7.63 -9.93 4.80
C GLN A 329 -7.72 -10.68 3.47
N MET A 330 -6.80 -10.40 2.56
CA MET A 330 -6.80 -10.95 1.21
C MET A 330 -5.50 -11.69 0.95
N LEU A 331 -5.59 -12.87 0.36
CA LEU A 331 -4.47 -13.71 -0.06
C LEU A 331 -4.60 -14.00 -1.55
N GLY A 332 -3.50 -13.90 -2.30
CA GLY A 332 -3.52 -14.09 -3.75
C GLY A 332 -4.28 -12.98 -4.49
N PHE A 333 -4.73 -13.28 -5.68
CA PHE A 333 -5.54 -12.36 -6.49
C PHE A 333 -6.87 -13.03 -6.86
N SER A 334 -7.98 -12.46 -6.46
CA SER A 334 -9.32 -12.96 -6.77
C SER A 334 -9.58 -13.10 -8.28
N ALA A 335 -8.90 -12.27 -9.09
CA ALA A 335 -8.96 -12.33 -10.55
C ALA A 335 -8.33 -13.61 -11.17
N ASP A 336 -7.51 -14.34 -10.41
CA ASP A 336 -6.92 -15.62 -10.84
C ASP A 336 -7.91 -16.79 -10.64
N GLY A 337 -9.06 -16.57 -9.99
CA GLY A 337 -10.10 -17.55 -9.75
C GLY A 337 -11.16 -17.59 -10.86
N GLU A 338 -11.53 -18.80 -11.27
CA GLU A 338 -12.62 -19.06 -12.22
C GLU A 338 -13.97 -19.18 -11.52
N THR A 339 -13.95 -19.69 -10.29
CA THR A 339 -15.14 -19.88 -9.45
C THR A 339 -14.86 -19.39 -8.03
N SER A 340 -15.94 -19.13 -7.27
CA SER A 340 -15.81 -18.70 -5.89
C SER A 340 -16.80 -19.42 -4.97
N VAL A 341 -16.35 -19.69 -3.75
CA VAL A 341 -17.13 -20.37 -2.69
C VAL A 341 -17.14 -19.47 -1.46
N ILE A 342 -18.34 -19.19 -0.93
CA ILE A 342 -18.51 -18.47 0.32
C ILE A 342 -18.55 -19.48 1.47
N ARG A 343 -17.78 -19.20 2.52
CA ARG A 343 -17.80 -19.92 3.80
C ARG A 343 -18.11 -18.93 4.91
N GLY A 344 -19.12 -19.22 5.71
CA GLY A 344 -19.61 -18.34 6.76
C GLY A 344 -20.85 -17.54 6.34
N GLU A 345 -21.22 -16.54 7.13
CA GLU A 345 -22.48 -15.81 6.97
C GLU A 345 -22.21 -14.33 6.65
N VAL A 346 -22.59 -13.92 5.43
CA VAL A 346 -22.36 -12.57 4.92
C VAL A 346 -23.16 -11.54 5.72
N SER A 347 -24.38 -11.90 6.12
CA SER A 347 -25.27 -11.03 6.92
C SER A 347 -24.76 -10.75 8.34
N GLU A 348 -23.91 -11.64 8.86
CA GLU A 348 -23.22 -11.50 10.15
C GLU A 348 -21.85 -10.80 10.03
N GLU A 349 -21.48 -10.37 8.81
CA GLU A 349 -20.19 -9.72 8.54
C GLU A 349 -18.99 -10.60 8.95
N LYS A 350 -19.17 -11.94 8.87
CA LYS A 350 -18.15 -12.94 9.23
C LYS A 350 -18.13 -14.09 8.24
N PHE A 351 -17.28 -13.96 7.23
CA PHE A 351 -17.21 -14.93 6.13
C PHE A 351 -15.84 -14.88 5.43
N ALA A 352 -15.60 -15.90 4.61
CA ALA A 352 -14.47 -15.91 3.67
C ALA A 352 -14.98 -16.33 2.29
N VAL A 353 -14.43 -15.70 1.25
CA VAL A 353 -14.64 -16.08 -0.15
C VAL A 353 -13.37 -16.75 -0.64
N PHE A 354 -13.44 -18.05 -0.93
CA PHE A 354 -12.37 -18.81 -1.55
C PHE A 354 -12.53 -18.77 -3.06
N TYR A 355 -11.45 -18.46 -3.76
CA TYR A 355 -11.41 -18.42 -5.22
C TYR A 355 -10.63 -19.63 -5.74
N LEU A 356 -11.22 -20.32 -6.69
CA LEU A 356 -10.68 -21.56 -7.23
C LEU A 356 -10.39 -21.43 -8.73
N SER A 357 -9.26 -21.95 -9.16
CA SER A 357 -8.92 -22.23 -10.54
C SER A 357 -8.45 -23.66 -10.67
N ASN A 358 -9.03 -24.42 -11.62
CA ASN A 358 -8.78 -25.85 -11.76
C ASN A 358 -8.93 -26.62 -10.43
N GLN A 359 -9.97 -26.30 -9.67
CA GLN A 359 -10.24 -26.84 -8.33
C GLN A 359 -9.17 -26.54 -7.26
N LYS A 360 -8.18 -25.68 -7.55
CA LYS A 360 -7.16 -25.27 -6.58
C LYS A 360 -7.50 -23.91 -6.00
N ILE A 361 -7.25 -23.73 -4.71
CA ILE A 361 -7.38 -22.44 -4.05
C ILE A 361 -6.27 -21.50 -4.56
N VAL A 362 -6.65 -20.39 -5.21
CA VAL A 362 -5.74 -19.41 -5.79
C VAL A 362 -5.83 -18.04 -5.11
N ALA A 363 -6.92 -17.78 -4.39
CA ALA A 363 -7.05 -16.56 -3.60
C ALA A 363 -8.12 -16.75 -2.51
N VAL A 364 -8.09 -15.88 -1.50
CA VAL A 364 -9.10 -15.80 -0.44
C VAL A 364 -9.27 -14.36 0.03
N ASP A 365 -10.53 -13.91 0.13
CA ASP A 365 -10.92 -12.68 0.81
C ASP A 365 -11.66 -13.07 2.11
N ALA A 366 -11.12 -12.70 3.26
CA ALA A 366 -11.67 -13.05 4.57
C ALA A 366 -12.11 -11.79 5.34
N VAL A 367 -13.40 -11.66 5.59
CA VAL A 367 -14.00 -10.59 6.40
C VAL A 367 -14.22 -11.12 7.81
N ASN A 368 -13.60 -10.50 8.82
CA ASN A 368 -13.67 -10.91 10.23
C ASN A 368 -13.45 -12.41 10.47
N SER A 369 -12.69 -13.07 9.57
CA SER A 369 -12.46 -14.52 9.55
C SER A 369 -10.98 -14.87 9.54
N PRO A 370 -10.21 -14.48 10.59
CA PRO A 370 -8.76 -14.67 10.63
C PRO A 370 -8.33 -16.14 10.62
N LYS A 371 -9.16 -17.06 11.12
CA LYS A 371 -8.89 -18.51 11.10
C LYS A 371 -8.87 -19.03 9.65
N GLU A 372 -9.86 -18.66 8.87
CA GLU A 372 -9.98 -19.02 7.45
C GLU A 372 -8.81 -18.43 6.65
N PHE A 373 -8.45 -17.17 6.91
CA PHE A 373 -7.29 -16.53 6.28
C PHE A 373 -5.96 -17.25 6.60
N MET A 374 -5.73 -17.62 7.85
CA MET A 374 -4.51 -18.35 8.24
C MET A 374 -4.44 -19.74 7.63
N LEU A 375 -5.57 -20.44 7.53
CA LEU A 375 -5.64 -21.75 6.85
C LEU A 375 -5.48 -21.61 5.34
N ALA A 376 -6.02 -20.55 4.73
CA ALA A 376 -5.87 -20.28 3.31
C ALA A 376 -4.41 -20.16 2.88
N LYS A 377 -3.54 -19.57 3.72
CA LYS A 377 -2.09 -19.53 3.46
C LYS A 377 -1.44 -20.91 3.30
N GLN A 378 -1.95 -21.91 4.03
CA GLN A 378 -1.45 -23.28 3.98
C GLN A 378 -2.13 -24.10 2.87
N LEU A 379 -3.35 -23.72 2.51
CA LEU A 379 -4.16 -24.40 1.48
C LEU A 379 -3.95 -23.83 0.08
N TYR A 380 -3.22 -22.73 -0.07
CA TYR A 380 -2.95 -22.13 -1.38
C TYR A 380 -2.33 -23.14 -2.35
N GLY A 381 -2.90 -23.26 -3.55
CA GLY A 381 -2.49 -24.20 -4.59
C GLY A 381 -2.96 -25.64 -4.38
N LYS A 382 -3.58 -25.97 -3.24
CA LYS A 382 -4.17 -27.30 -2.99
C LYS A 382 -5.54 -27.42 -3.64
N LYS A 383 -5.88 -28.64 -4.05
CA LYS A 383 -7.24 -28.96 -4.52
C LYS A 383 -8.22 -28.87 -3.35
N ALA A 384 -9.38 -28.36 -3.62
CA ALA A 384 -10.45 -28.21 -2.65
C ALA A 384 -11.81 -28.51 -3.29
N ASP A 385 -12.63 -29.21 -2.53
CA ASP A 385 -14.03 -29.46 -2.87
C ASP A 385 -14.87 -28.24 -2.46
N PRO A 386 -15.64 -27.63 -3.39
CA PRO A 386 -16.51 -26.51 -3.08
C PRO A 386 -17.53 -26.79 -1.97
N GLU A 387 -18.10 -27.98 -1.88
CA GLU A 387 -19.06 -28.35 -0.85
C GLU A 387 -18.39 -28.38 0.54
N GLN A 388 -17.19 -28.94 0.64
CA GLN A 388 -16.41 -28.95 1.88
C GLN A 388 -15.94 -27.55 2.28
N LEU A 389 -15.58 -26.69 1.30
CA LEU A 389 -15.21 -25.30 1.58
C LEU A 389 -16.37 -24.49 2.13
N SER A 390 -17.58 -24.68 1.61
CA SER A 390 -18.78 -23.94 2.06
C SER A 390 -19.29 -24.40 3.42
N ASP A 391 -19.11 -25.68 3.78
CA ASP A 391 -19.57 -26.25 5.05
C ASP A 391 -18.75 -25.73 6.25
N VAL A 392 -19.32 -24.85 7.04
CA VAL A 392 -18.67 -24.26 8.23
C VAL A 392 -18.29 -25.31 9.29
N ASN A 393 -18.93 -26.49 9.30
CA ASN A 393 -18.63 -27.58 10.21
C ASN A 393 -17.47 -28.44 9.73
N TYR A 394 -17.13 -28.38 8.44
CA TYR A 394 -15.99 -29.12 7.90
C TYR A 394 -14.67 -28.50 8.37
N ASP A 395 -13.80 -29.32 8.97
CA ASP A 395 -12.47 -28.85 9.38
C ASP A 395 -11.53 -28.74 8.17
N LEU A 396 -11.27 -27.51 7.73
CA LEU A 396 -10.38 -27.24 6.60
C LEU A 396 -8.96 -27.79 6.77
N LYS A 397 -8.52 -28.07 8.01
CA LYS A 397 -7.20 -28.71 8.24
C LYS A 397 -7.11 -30.09 7.61
N LYS A 398 -8.22 -30.81 7.42
CA LYS A 398 -8.25 -32.11 6.74
C LYS A 398 -7.81 -32.03 5.28
N MET A 399 -7.85 -30.82 4.65
CA MET A 399 -7.34 -30.59 3.31
C MET A 399 -5.81 -30.42 3.27
N LEU A 400 -5.13 -30.37 4.42
CA LEU A 400 -3.68 -30.23 4.50
C LEU A 400 -2.95 -31.56 4.32
N SER A 401 -3.66 -32.66 4.60
CA SER A 401 -3.16 -34.06 4.50
C SER A 401 -2.94 -34.52 3.06
#